data_fa20d1eadf46a3c9f08e08b9cca652db
#
_entry.id   fa20d1eadf46a3c9f08e08b9cca652db
#
_cell.length_a   1.000
_cell.length_b   1.000
_cell.length_c   1.000
_cell.angle_alpha   90.00
_cell.angle_beta   90.00
_cell.angle_gamma   90.00
#
_symmetry.space_group_name_H-M   'P 1'
#
loop_
_entity.id
_entity.type
_entity.pdbx_description
1 polymer ?
#
loop_
_entity_poly.entity_id
_entity_poly.type
_entity_poly.pdbx_seq_one_letter_code
_entity_poly.pdbx_strand_id
1 'polypeptide(L)'
;AIMAAIGNATRHGFLVREGDALERLAKVKRVGFDKTGTLTVGVPKVVDVISLHADFTKEQIYAYAAAAGITIPQSVGQTLSAQLDKGRTVILVAVDGQLAGVIALADSLRSRSYKMVRDFIGLGIEPVLLTGDHEAAANQIAGELGIREVHANCLPEDKLNLIDSYEHQGQPVCMVGDGVNDAPAFKKAMVGIAMGGIGSDIAVDAADIALVDDEVKELPHLFALSRRMMKKIHFNLSFSMLLNFAAIVLAMTGILNPVIGALVHNCGSVFVIINSAFLLGWQWSADSTK
;
A
#
# COMPACT_ATOMS: atom_id res chain seq x y z
N ALA A 1 14.42 20.04 1.71
CA ALA A 1 14.02 18.75 2.30
C ALA A 1 13.11 17.98 1.34
N ILE A 2 12.01 18.59 0.84
CA ILE A 2 11.04 17.92 -0.06
C ILE A 2 11.73 17.33 -1.29
N MET A 3 12.48 18.12 -2.06
CA MET A 3 13.19 17.63 -3.26
C MET A 3 14.17 16.49 -2.95
N ALA A 4 14.85 16.55 -1.80
CA ALA A 4 15.73 15.47 -1.36
C ALA A 4 14.94 14.19 -1.00
N ALA A 5 13.77 14.34 -0.38
CA ALA A 5 12.89 13.20 -0.10
C ALA A 5 12.31 12.60 -1.39
N ILE A 6 11.86 13.41 -2.36
CA ILE A 6 11.42 12.93 -3.67
C ILE A 6 12.54 12.16 -4.37
N GLY A 7 13.77 12.72 -4.41
CA GLY A 7 14.92 12.03 -5.00
C GLY A 7 15.28 10.72 -4.31
N ASN A 8 15.08 10.62 -2.99
CA ASN A 8 15.22 9.34 -2.26
C ASN A 8 14.09 8.38 -2.63
N ALA A 9 12.82 8.81 -2.60
CA ALA A 9 11.67 7.99 -2.98
C ALA A 9 11.82 7.42 -4.39
N THR A 10 12.28 8.22 -5.36
CA THR A 10 12.53 7.77 -6.74
C THR A 10 13.57 6.65 -6.80
N ARG A 11 14.62 6.70 -5.98
CA ARG A 11 15.62 5.61 -5.90
C ARG A 11 15.05 4.30 -5.35
N HIS A 12 13.94 4.39 -4.63
CA HIS A 12 13.21 3.24 -4.08
C HIS A 12 11.97 2.86 -4.92
N GLY A 13 11.94 3.27 -6.20
CA GLY A 13 10.90 2.90 -7.15
C GLY A 13 9.59 3.69 -7.05
N PHE A 14 9.57 4.83 -6.33
CA PHE A 14 8.37 5.66 -6.21
C PHE A 14 8.41 6.85 -7.16
N LEU A 15 7.36 7.03 -7.92
CA LEU A 15 7.07 8.24 -8.68
C LEU A 15 6.11 9.11 -7.86
N VAL A 16 6.60 10.21 -7.29
CA VAL A 16 5.81 11.17 -6.52
C VAL A 16 5.38 12.29 -7.47
N ARG A 17 4.07 12.47 -7.66
CA ARG A 17 3.54 13.49 -8.59
C ARG A 17 3.64 14.89 -8.02
N GLU A 18 3.31 15.06 -6.73
CA GLU A 18 3.30 16.35 -6.06
C GLU A 18 4.05 16.27 -4.73
N GLY A 19 4.81 17.31 -4.39
CA GLY A 19 5.63 17.32 -3.17
C GLY A 19 4.81 17.30 -1.88
N ASP A 20 3.59 17.81 -1.89
CA ASP A 20 2.66 17.78 -0.76
C ASP A 20 2.15 16.37 -0.43
N ALA A 21 2.17 15.44 -1.39
CA ALA A 21 1.81 14.04 -1.16
C ALA A 21 2.66 13.42 -0.04
N LEU A 22 3.97 13.70 0.00
CA LEU A 22 4.83 13.23 1.08
C LEU A 22 4.52 13.92 2.42
N GLU A 23 4.10 15.18 2.40
CA GLU A 23 3.69 15.89 3.63
C GLU A 23 2.38 15.31 4.19
N ARG A 24 1.41 15.01 3.30
CA ARG A 24 0.16 14.34 3.66
C ARG A 24 0.43 12.93 4.18
N LEU A 25 1.29 12.18 3.50
CA LEU A 25 1.67 10.81 3.86
C LEU A 25 2.28 10.72 5.27
N ALA A 26 3.04 11.74 5.69
CA ALA A 26 3.61 11.78 7.04
C ALA A 26 2.57 11.80 8.17
N LYS A 27 1.34 12.24 7.87
CA LYS A 27 0.22 12.35 8.82
C LYS A 27 -0.63 11.09 8.88
N VAL A 28 -0.46 10.18 7.93
CA VAL A 28 -1.25 8.96 7.80
C VAL A 28 -1.10 8.07 9.03
N LYS A 29 -2.23 7.54 9.49
CA LYS A 29 -2.35 6.63 10.63
C LYS A 29 -2.79 5.22 10.22
N ARG A 30 -3.51 5.09 9.10
CA ARG A 30 -4.01 3.84 8.57
C ARG A 30 -3.58 3.64 7.12
N VAL A 31 -3.31 2.42 6.74
CA VAL A 31 -3.04 2.06 5.35
C VAL A 31 -4.06 1.01 4.91
N GLY A 32 -4.95 1.42 4.00
CA GLY A 32 -5.92 0.54 3.35
C GLY A 32 -5.25 -0.16 2.17
N PHE A 33 -5.28 -1.48 2.18
CA PHE A 33 -4.80 -2.30 1.07
C PHE A 33 -5.97 -2.90 0.32
N ASP A 34 -6.00 -2.76 -1.00
CA ASP A 34 -6.73 -3.71 -1.82
C ASP A 34 -6.01 -5.06 -1.78
N LYS A 35 -6.73 -6.17 -1.98
CA LYS A 35 -6.13 -7.50 -1.96
C LYS A 35 -5.41 -7.80 -3.26
N THR A 36 -6.18 -7.78 -4.35
CA THR A 36 -5.77 -8.33 -5.65
C THR A 36 -4.74 -7.43 -6.32
N GLY A 37 -3.65 -8.01 -6.84
CA GLY A 37 -2.57 -7.23 -7.47
C GLY A 37 -1.71 -6.40 -6.51
N THR A 38 -2.17 -6.15 -5.27
CA THR A 38 -1.46 -5.38 -4.25
C THR A 38 -0.78 -6.28 -3.22
N LEU A 39 -1.53 -6.97 -2.36
CA LEU A 39 -0.98 -7.92 -1.39
C LEU A 39 -0.70 -9.27 -2.04
N THR A 40 -1.41 -9.58 -3.10
CA THR A 40 -1.25 -10.78 -3.92
C THR A 40 -0.61 -10.45 -5.28
N VAL A 41 -0.19 -11.48 -6.00
CA VAL A 41 0.45 -11.31 -7.32
C VAL A 41 -0.55 -10.90 -8.41
N GLY A 42 -1.85 -11.14 -8.18
CA GLY A 42 -2.92 -10.86 -9.17
C GLY A 42 -2.99 -11.89 -10.30
N VAL A 43 -2.26 -13.00 -10.18
CA VAL A 43 -2.27 -14.11 -11.14
C VAL A 43 -2.74 -15.37 -10.42
N PRO A 44 -4.03 -15.76 -10.57
CA PRO A 44 -4.55 -16.97 -9.93
C PRO A 44 -3.82 -18.22 -10.41
N LYS A 45 -3.42 -19.07 -9.47
CA LYS A 45 -2.79 -20.35 -9.75
C LYS A 45 -3.71 -21.48 -9.38
N VAL A 46 -3.68 -22.57 -10.17
CA VAL A 46 -4.36 -23.81 -9.81
C VAL A 46 -3.68 -24.41 -8.57
N VAL A 47 -4.44 -24.51 -7.50
CA VAL A 47 -3.95 -25.04 -6.20
C VAL A 47 -4.50 -26.43 -5.90
N ASP A 48 -5.62 -26.79 -6.53
CA ASP A 48 -6.17 -28.15 -6.39
C ASP A 48 -7.02 -28.51 -7.60
N VAL A 49 -7.07 -29.83 -7.93
CA VAL A 49 -7.94 -30.39 -8.95
C VAL A 49 -8.59 -31.64 -8.34
N ILE A 50 -9.91 -31.59 -8.22
CA ILE A 50 -10.70 -32.64 -7.58
C ILE A 50 -11.54 -33.36 -8.64
N SER A 51 -11.27 -34.64 -8.87
CA SER A 51 -12.14 -35.49 -9.69
C SER A 51 -13.36 -35.89 -8.89
N LEU A 52 -14.52 -35.73 -9.48
CA LEU A 52 -15.81 -36.13 -8.92
C LEU A 52 -16.35 -37.39 -9.57
N HIS A 53 -15.68 -37.92 -10.60
CA HIS A 53 -16.05 -39.11 -11.33
C HIS A 53 -14.85 -40.03 -11.50
N ALA A 54 -15.03 -41.33 -11.31
CA ALA A 54 -13.96 -42.33 -11.37
C ALA A 54 -13.31 -42.47 -12.77
N ASP A 55 -14.05 -42.10 -13.81
CA ASP A 55 -13.62 -42.21 -15.20
C ASP A 55 -12.71 -41.04 -15.66
N PHE A 56 -12.56 -39.96 -14.84
CA PHE A 56 -11.74 -38.84 -15.20
C PHE A 56 -10.56 -38.65 -14.26
N THR A 57 -9.36 -38.62 -14.83
CA THR A 57 -8.16 -38.29 -14.07
C THR A 57 -8.09 -36.77 -13.84
N LYS A 58 -7.28 -36.35 -12.86
CA LYS A 58 -7.03 -34.89 -12.57
C LYS A 58 -6.51 -34.17 -13.81
N GLU A 59 -5.65 -34.82 -14.60
CA GLU A 59 -5.07 -34.28 -15.82
C GLU A 59 -6.13 -34.09 -16.91
N GLN A 60 -7.08 -35.01 -17.04
CA GLN A 60 -8.20 -34.88 -17.98
C GLN A 60 -9.14 -33.76 -17.58
N ILE A 61 -9.48 -33.63 -16.28
CA ILE A 61 -10.30 -32.53 -15.78
C ILE A 61 -9.63 -31.16 -16.06
N TYR A 62 -8.31 -31.09 -15.87
CA TYR A 62 -7.55 -29.90 -16.20
C TYR A 62 -7.61 -29.53 -17.69
N ALA A 63 -7.60 -30.55 -18.55
CA ALA A 63 -7.67 -30.37 -20.00
C ALA A 63 -9.07 -29.97 -20.51
N TYR A 64 -10.13 -30.35 -19.78
CA TYR A 64 -11.54 -30.11 -20.15
C TYR A 64 -12.15 -28.87 -19.46
N ALA A 65 -11.36 -27.93 -19.00
CA ALA A 65 -11.82 -26.72 -18.30
C ALA A 65 -12.67 -25.82 -19.22
N ALA A 66 -13.90 -26.26 -19.53
CA ALA A 66 -14.87 -25.45 -20.27
C ALA A 66 -16.17 -25.34 -19.47
N ALA A 67 -16.64 -24.08 -19.31
CA ALA A 67 -17.89 -23.79 -18.63
C ALA A 67 -19.09 -24.22 -19.48
N ALA A 68 -19.91 -25.12 -18.95
CA ALA A 68 -21.25 -25.40 -19.48
C ALA A 68 -22.30 -25.16 -18.40
N GLY A 69 -23.45 -24.59 -18.77
CA GLY A 69 -24.54 -24.29 -17.84
C GLY A 69 -25.15 -25.56 -17.25
N ILE A 70 -24.65 -26.01 -16.12
CA ILE A 70 -24.99 -27.31 -15.51
C ILE A 70 -25.61 -27.10 -14.14
N THR A 71 -26.61 -27.90 -13.82
CA THR A 71 -27.20 -28.01 -12.48
C THR A 71 -26.20 -28.71 -11.55
N ILE A 72 -25.79 -28.07 -10.49
CA ILE A 72 -24.82 -28.57 -9.52
C ILE A 72 -25.50 -29.63 -8.64
N PRO A 73 -25.06 -30.90 -8.63
CA PRO A 73 -25.61 -31.91 -7.73
C PRO A 73 -25.33 -31.55 -6.25
N GLN A 74 -26.28 -31.85 -5.38
CA GLN A 74 -26.19 -31.53 -3.96
C GLN A 74 -24.98 -32.19 -3.25
N SER A 75 -24.53 -33.36 -3.74
CA SER A 75 -23.35 -34.09 -3.26
C SER A 75 -22.03 -33.35 -3.47
N VAL A 76 -21.98 -32.41 -4.39
CA VAL A 76 -20.79 -31.59 -4.70
C VAL A 76 -20.71 -30.37 -3.79
N GLY A 77 -21.82 -29.98 -3.17
CA GLY A 77 -21.92 -28.79 -2.32
C GLY A 77 -20.89 -28.77 -1.19
N GLN A 78 -20.65 -29.90 -0.54
CA GLN A 78 -19.65 -29.99 0.55
C GLN A 78 -18.21 -29.78 0.04
N THR A 79 -17.86 -30.34 -1.11
CA THR A 79 -16.53 -30.16 -1.73
C THR A 79 -16.34 -28.69 -2.16
N LEU A 80 -17.38 -28.09 -2.72
CA LEU A 80 -17.40 -26.67 -3.09
C LEU A 80 -17.23 -25.78 -1.87
N SER A 81 -18.06 -25.98 -0.82
CA SER A 81 -17.97 -25.21 0.42
C SER A 81 -16.58 -25.32 1.04
N ALA A 82 -15.99 -26.50 1.10
CA ALA A 82 -14.64 -26.69 1.65
C ALA A 82 -13.54 -25.97 0.86
N GLN A 83 -13.72 -25.69 -0.42
CA GLN A 83 -12.78 -24.88 -1.21
C GLN A 83 -13.05 -23.39 -1.07
N LEU A 84 -14.33 -23.01 -1.05
CA LEU A 84 -14.76 -21.61 -0.83
C LEU A 84 -14.38 -21.14 0.57
N ASP A 85 -14.53 -21.98 1.59
CA ASP A 85 -14.13 -21.69 2.98
C ASP A 85 -12.61 -21.44 3.11
N LYS A 86 -11.82 -22.01 2.19
CA LYS A 86 -10.39 -21.72 2.05
C LYS A 86 -10.09 -20.47 1.20
N GLY A 87 -11.10 -19.68 0.88
CA GLY A 87 -10.93 -18.47 0.09
C GLY A 87 -10.50 -18.68 -1.36
N ARG A 88 -10.78 -19.85 -1.93
CA ARG A 88 -10.39 -20.22 -3.28
C ARG A 88 -11.50 -19.88 -4.28
N THR A 89 -11.12 -19.47 -5.48
CA THR A 89 -12.04 -19.39 -6.62
C THR A 89 -12.21 -20.78 -7.19
N VAL A 90 -13.46 -21.19 -7.43
CA VAL A 90 -13.79 -22.53 -7.87
C VAL A 90 -14.32 -22.52 -9.30
N ILE A 91 -13.73 -23.33 -10.17
CA ILE A 91 -14.21 -23.59 -11.54
C ILE A 91 -14.76 -25.02 -11.59
N LEU A 92 -16.03 -25.12 -12.01
CA LEU A 92 -16.67 -26.40 -12.25
C LEU A 92 -16.37 -26.87 -13.68
N VAL A 93 -15.96 -28.12 -13.82
CA VAL A 93 -15.66 -28.73 -15.10
C VAL A 93 -16.70 -29.79 -15.39
N ALA A 94 -17.32 -29.70 -16.55
CA ALA A 94 -18.29 -30.69 -17.03
C ALA A 94 -17.92 -31.25 -18.39
N VAL A 95 -18.23 -32.49 -18.59
CA VAL A 95 -18.03 -33.23 -19.84
C VAL A 95 -19.35 -33.92 -20.21
N ASP A 96 -19.80 -33.71 -21.42
CA ASP A 96 -21.07 -34.25 -21.94
C ASP A 96 -22.29 -34.04 -21.03
N GLY A 97 -22.38 -32.85 -20.44
CA GLY A 97 -23.48 -32.49 -19.54
C GLY A 97 -23.37 -33.04 -18.12
N GLN A 98 -22.31 -33.78 -17.79
CA GLN A 98 -22.07 -34.32 -16.47
C GLN A 98 -20.90 -33.61 -15.78
N LEU A 99 -21.04 -33.32 -14.47
CA LEU A 99 -19.99 -32.71 -13.70
C LEU A 99 -18.84 -33.70 -13.49
N ALA A 100 -17.70 -33.41 -14.12
CA ALA A 100 -16.50 -34.26 -14.08
C ALA A 100 -15.60 -33.91 -12.89
N GLY A 101 -15.50 -32.62 -12.52
CA GLY A 101 -14.62 -32.23 -11.44
C GLY A 101 -14.65 -30.72 -11.10
N VAL A 102 -13.74 -30.39 -10.22
CA VAL A 102 -13.57 -29.03 -9.67
C VAL A 102 -12.11 -28.64 -9.76
N ILE A 103 -11.84 -27.44 -10.28
CA ILE A 103 -10.52 -26.81 -10.26
C ILE A 103 -10.59 -25.65 -9.27
N ALA A 104 -9.74 -25.69 -8.26
CA ALA A 104 -9.62 -24.60 -7.29
C ALA A 104 -8.42 -23.71 -7.63
N LEU A 105 -8.67 -22.42 -7.71
CA LEU A 105 -7.69 -21.37 -7.95
C LEU A 105 -7.47 -20.56 -6.67
N ALA A 106 -6.24 -20.18 -6.40
CA ALA A 106 -5.92 -19.21 -5.39
C ALA A 106 -4.90 -18.22 -5.94
N ASP A 107 -5.05 -16.97 -5.54
CA ASP A 107 -4.04 -15.96 -5.77
C ASP A 107 -2.97 -16.06 -4.68
N SER A 108 -1.71 -16.01 -5.07
CA SER A 108 -0.60 -16.17 -4.15
C SER A 108 -0.20 -14.84 -3.54
N LEU A 109 0.01 -14.82 -2.22
CA LEU A 109 0.57 -13.67 -1.53
C LEU A 109 1.97 -13.32 -2.09
N ARG A 110 2.27 -12.05 -2.20
CA ARG A 110 3.63 -11.60 -2.50
C ARG A 110 4.54 -11.98 -1.33
N SER A 111 5.70 -12.52 -1.63
CA SER A 111 6.62 -13.10 -0.63
C SER A 111 7.02 -12.13 0.49
N ARG A 112 6.89 -10.83 0.26
CA ARG A 112 7.30 -9.77 1.20
C ARG A 112 6.15 -9.03 1.88
N SER A 113 4.89 -9.37 1.55
CA SER A 113 3.70 -8.71 2.13
C SER A 113 3.63 -8.88 3.65
N TYR A 114 3.96 -10.06 4.18
CA TYR A 114 4.00 -10.30 5.62
C TYR A 114 4.98 -9.35 6.35
N LYS A 115 6.20 -9.23 5.82
CA LYS A 115 7.22 -8.34 6.41
C LYS A 115 6.77 -6.89 6.33
N MET A 116 6.23 -6.46 5.20
CA MET A 116 5.72 -5.11 4.98
C MET A 116 4.62 -4.75 6.00
N VAL A 117 3.65 -5.63 6.22
CA VAL A 117 2.57 -5.43 7.21
C VAL A 117 3.13 -5.27 8.62
N ARG A 118 4.07 -6.13 9.02
CA ARG A 118 4.75 -6.00 10.32
C ARG A 118 5.52 -4.70 10.47
N ASP A 119 6.18 -4.25 9.41
CA ASP A 119 6.94 -3.02 9.37
C ASP A 119 6.01 -1.80 9.55
N PHE A 120 4.79 -1.81 8.95
CA PHE A 120 3.76 -0.80 9.19
C PHE A 120 3.31 -0.75 10.64
N ILE A 121 3.01 -1.90 11.23
CA ILE A 121 2.64 -2.00 12.65
C ILE A 121 3.77 -1.44 13.53
N GLY A 122 5.03 -1.76 13.22
CA GLY A 122 6.21 -1.22 13.89
C GLY A 122 6.35 0.30 13.78
N LEU A 123 5.88 0.89 12.68
CA LEU A 123 5.80 2.35 12.48
C LEU A 123 4.59 3.00 13.19
N GLY A 124 3.73 2.21 13.86
CA GLY A 124 2.50 2.70 14.47
C GLY A 124 1.46 3.13 13.42
N ILE A 125 1.45 2.47 12.26
CA ILE A 125 0.46 2.63 11.20
C ILE A 125 -0.36 1.35 11.16
N GLU A 126 -1.68 1.48 11.19
CA GLU A 126 -2.59 0.34 11.23
C GLU A 126 -2.93 -0.11 9.80
N PRO A 127 -2.56 -1.35 9.41
CA PRO A 127 -2.97 -1.91 8.13
C PRO A 127 -4.42 -2.37 8.18
N VAL A 128 -5.18 -2.06 7.13
CA VAL A 128 -6.58 -2.43 6.94
C VAL A 128 -6.72 -3.12 5.60
N LEU A 129 -7.40 -4.25 5.55
CA LEU A 129 -7.73 -4.94 4.29
C LEU A 129 -9.11 -4.51 3.80
N LEU A 130 -9.17 -3.95 2.60
CA LEU A 130 -10.41 -3.52 1.93
C LEU A 130 -10.56 -4.31 0.63
N THR A 131 -11.46 -5.29 0.58
CA THR A 131 -11.57 -6.19 -0.58
C THR A 131 -13.02 -6.49 -0.96
N GLY A 132 -13.27 -6.64 -2.25
CA GLY A 132 -14.54 -7.15 -2.77
C GLY A 132 -14.71 -8.67 -2.62
N ASP A 133 -13.71 -9.38 -2.12
CA ASP A 133 -13.78 -10.82 -1.92
C ASP A 133 -14.69 -11.21 -0.75
N HIS A 134 -15.06 -12.48 -0.73
CA HIS A 134 -15.84 -13.07 0.36
C HIS A 134 -15.06 -13.04 1.68
N GLU A 135 -15.81 -12.97 2.78
CA GLU A 135 -15.29 -12.86 4.15
C GLU A 135 -14.27 -13.95 4.49
N ALA A 136 -14.54 -15.22 4.10
CA ALA A 136 -13.64 -16.33 4.36
C ALA A 136 -12.26 -16.13 3.69
N ALA A 137 -12.23 -15.68 2.43
CA ALA A 137 -11.02 -15.41 1.68
C ALA A 137 -10.23 -14.22 2.28
N ALA A 138 -10.95 -13.16 2.62
CA ALA A 138 -10.37 -11.97 3.22
C ALA A 138 -9.74 -12.26 4.59
N ASN A 139 -10.47 -12.98 5.46
CA ASN A 139 -10.00 -13.34 6.79
C ASN A 139 -8.81 -14.29 6.77
N GLN A 140 -8.76 -15.23 5.82
CA GLN A 140 -7.61 -16.11 5.66
C GLN A 140 -6.34 -15.30 5.35
N ILE A 141 -6.38 -14.43 4.35
CA ILE A 141 -5.25 -13.59 3.94
C ILE A 141 -4.83 -12.64 5.06
N ALA A 142 -5.81 -12.01 5.71
CA ALA A 142 -5.55 -11.13 6.84
C ALA A 142 -4.87 -11.86 8.00
N GLY A 143 -5.33 -13.09 8.31
CA GLY A 143 -4.72 -13.95 9.33
C GLY A 143 -3.27 -14.32 9.00
N GLU A 144 -2.99 -14.68 7.74
CA GLU A 144 -1.63 -14.99 7.26
C GLU A 144 -0.70 -13.75 7.34
N LEU A 145 -1.22 -12.56 7.08
CA LEU A 145 -0.46 -11.31 7.11
C LEU A 145 -0.41 -10.63 8.49
N GLY A 146 -1.28 -11.03 9.43
CA GLY A 146 -1.41 -10.39 10.74
C GLY A 146 -2.17 -9.05 10.70
N ILE A 147 -3.03 -8.84 9.69
CA ILE A 147 -3.94 -7.69 9.60
C ILE A 147 -5.15 -7.97 10.49
N ARG A 148 -5.48 -7.03 11.37
CA ARG A 148 -6.58 -7.19 12.35
C ARG A 148 -7.91 -6.65 11.85
N GLU A 149 -7.89 -5.63 11.02
CA GLU A 149 -9.08 -4.96 10.53
C GLU A 149 -9.33 -5.35 9.07
N VAL A 150 -10.48 -5.98 8.81
CA VAL A 150 -10.84 -6.56 7.52
C VAL A 150 -12.23 -6.12 7.14
N HIS A 151 -12.38 -5.59 5.95
CA HIS A 151 -13.66 -5.29 5.32
C HIS A 151 -13.75 -6.08 4.03
N ALA A 152 -14.56 -7.13 4.06
CA ALA A 152 -14.81 -8.03 2.95
C ALA A 152 -16.11 -7.64 2.22
N ASN A 153 -16.34 -8.23 1.03
CA ASN A 153 -17.51 -7.95 0.19
C ASN A 153 -17.73 -6.45 -0.12
N CYS A 154 -16.66 -5.65 -0.08
CA CYS A 154 -16.74 -4.21 -0.31
C CYS A 154 -17.04 -3.90 -1.76
N LEU A 155 -18.12 -3.20 -2.02
CA LEU A 155 -18.32 -2.48 -3.27
C LEU A 155 -17.41 -1.24 -3.32
N PRO A 156 -17.15 -0.67 -4.50
CA PRO A 156 -16.36 0.56 -4.60
C PRO A 156 -16.86 1.70 -3.69
N GLU A 157 -18.18 1.86 -3.56
CA GLU A 157 -18.82 2.85 -2.69
C GLU A 157 -18.56 2.59 -1.20
N ASP A 158 -18.50 1.32 -0.78
CA ASP A 158 -18.22 0.96 0.61
C ASP A 158 -16.79 1.36 0.99
N LYS A 159 -15.82 1.16 0.08
CA LYS A 159 -14.45 1.62 0.28
C LYS A 159 -14.40 3.14 0.50
N LEU A 160 -15.15 3.92 -0.28
CA LEU A 160 -15.20 5.38 -0.13
C LEU A 160 -15.79 5.79 1.23
N ASN A 161 -16.89 5.16 1.63
CA ASN A 161 -17.56 5.43 2.90
C ASN A 161 -16.67 5.09 4.11
N LEU A 162 -15.93 4.00 4.04
CA LEU A 162 -14.96 3.60 5.07
C LEU A 162 -13.82 4.61 5.19
N ILE A 163 -13.22 5.01 4.08
CA ILE A 163 -12.16 6.03 4.07
C ILE A 163 -12.67 7.33 4.69
N ASP A 164 -13.87 7.77 4.31
CA ASP A 164 -14.50 8.98 4.84
C ASP A 164 -14.73 8.88 6.36
N SER A 165 -15.22 7.74 6.82
CA SER A 165 -15.42 7.46 8.25
C SER A 165 -14.12 7.58 9.05
N TYR A 166 -13.01 7.03 8.55
CA TYR A 166 -11.71 7.14 9.21
C TYR A 166 -11.20 8.59 9.24
N GLU A 167 -11.34 9.32 8.14
CA GLU A 167 -10.95 10.74 8.08
C GLU A 167 -11.74 11.57 9.11
N HIS A 168 -13.07 11.37 9.24
CA HIS A 168 -13.89 12.05 10.24
C HIS A 168 -13.51 11.68 11.67
N GLN A 169 -12.95 10.50 11.90
CA GLN A 169 -12.43 10.07 13.21
C GLN A 169 -11.01 10.61 13.49
N GLY A 170 -10.44 11.42 12.61
CA GLY A 170 -9.07 11.92 12.71
C GLY A 170 -8.01 10.83 12.55
N GLN A 171 -8.34 9.81 11.77
CA GLN A 171 -7.46 8.70 11.40
C GLN A 171 -7.21 8.69 9.88
N PRO A 172 -6.39 9.61 9.37
CA PRO A 172 -6.16 9.75 7.95
C PRO A 172 -5.59 8.48 7.32
N VAL A 173 -6.14 8.14 6.15
CA VAL A 173 -5.89 6.89 5.43
C VAL A 173 -5.03 7.13 4.21
N CYS A 174 -4.07 6.23 3.99
CA CYS A 174 -3.46 6.03 2.67
C CYS A 174 -4.09 4.80 2.03
N MET A 175 -4.59 4.92 0.80
CA MET A 175 -5.08 3.78 0.03
C MET A 175 -4.00 3.28 -0.92
N VAL A 176 -3.75 1.96 -0.90
CA VAL A 176 -2.81 1.27 -1.79
C VAL A 176 -3.58 0.24 -2.60
N GLY A 177 -3.48 0.30 -3.92
CA GLY A 177 -4.20 -0.57 -4.84
C GLY A 177 -3.51 -0.69 -6.20
N ASP A 178 -3.96 -1.62 -7.03
CA ASP A 178 -3.40 -1.86 -8.36
C ASP A 178 -4.29 -1.31 -9.49
N GLY A 179 -5.54 -1.00 -9.18
CA GLY A 179 -6.59 -1.06 -10.16
C GLY A 179 -7.32 0.20 -10.53
N VAL A 180 -7.95 0.06 -11.67
CA VAL A 180 -8.95 0.99 -12.22
C VAL A 180 -10.11 1.18 -11.23
N ASN A 181 -10.45 0.11 -10.50
CA ASN A 181 -11.55 0.11 -9.52
C ASN A 181 -11.23 0.92 -8.26
N ASP A 182 -9.95 1.13 -7.96
CA ASP A 182 -9.51 1.86 -6.76
C ASP A 182 -9.28 3.36 -7.01
N ALA A 183 -9.36 3.81 -8.27
CA ALA A 183 -9.15 5.21 -8.64
C ALA A 183 -10.02 6.21 -7.83
N PRO A 184 -11.32 5.95 -7.58
CA PRO A 184 -12.11 6.80 -6.70
C PRO A 184 -11.62 6.79 -5.25
N ALA A 185 -11.17 5.62 -4.74
CA ALA A 185 -10.65 5.47 -3.39
C ALA A 185 -9.31 6.20 -3.20
N PHE A 186 -8.43 6.21 -4.22
CA PHE A 186 -7.20 7.02 -4.21
C PHE A 186 -7.50 8.50 -4.07
N LYS A 187 -8.49 9.02 -4.81
CA LYS A 187 -8.89 10.44 -4.73
C LYS A 187 -9.56 10.80 -3.42
N LYS A 188 -10.21 9.85 -2.77
CA LYS A 188 -10.89 10.07 -1.49
C LYS A 188 -9.94 9.98 -0.31
N ALA A 189 -8.95 9.12 -0.36
CA ALA A 189 -7.94 8.96 0.69
C ALA A 189 -7.06 10.21 0.83
N MET A 190 -6.44 10.40 2.00
CA MET A 190 -5.46 11.46 2.19
C MET A 190 -4.29 11.35 1.21
N VAL A 191 -3.87 10.12 0.90
CA VAL A 191 -2.89 9.81 -0.14
C VAL A 191 -3.28 8.51 -0.83
N GLY A 192 -3.31 8.52 -2.17
CA GLY A 192 -3.45 7.34 -3.00
C GLY A 192 -2.09 6.86 -3.52
N ILE A 193 -1.80 5.57 -3.38
CA ILE A 193 -0.60 4.93 -3.93
C ILE A 193 -1.03 3.83 -4.90
N ALA A 194 -0.70 3.98 -6.19
CA ALA A 194 -0.96 2.97 -7.20
C ALA A 194 0.25 2.04 -7.37
N MET A 195 -0.03 0.75 -7.56
CA MET A 195 0.94 -0.24 -8.02
C MET A 195 1.14 -0.05 -9.53
N GLY A 196 2.37 0.23 -9.98
CA GLY A 196 2.63 0.72 -11.34
C GLY A 196 3.02 -0.35 -12.37
N GLY A 197 3.47 -1.54 -11.95
CA GLY A 197 3.96 -2.57 -12.87
C GLY A 197 2.86 -3.32 -13.64
N ILE A 198 1.65 -3.39 -13.06
CA ILE A 198 0.47 -4.04 -13.64
C ILE A 198 -0.69 -3.05 -13.72
N GLY A 199 -0.57 -1.90 -13.03
CA GLY A 199 -1.61 -0.88 -12.93
C GLY A 199 -1.92 -0.24 -14.29
N SER A 200 -3.19 0.04 -14.52
CA SER A 200 -3.59 0.80 -15.70
C SER A 200 -3.07 2.24 -15.60
N ASP A 201 -2.84 2.87 -16.73
CA ASP A 201 -2.53 4.31 -16.80
C ASP A 201 -3.53 5.15 -15.99
N ILE A 202 -4.79 4.70 -15.92
CA ILE A 202 -5.87 5.34 -15.14
C ILE A 202 -5.59 5.31 -13.63
N ALA A 203 -5.11 4.18 -13.09
CA ALA A 203 -4.79 4.07 -11.67
C ALA A 203 -3.61 4.97 -11.30
N VAL A 204 -2.56 4.96 -12.13
CA VAL A 204 -1.40 5.84 -11.97
C VAL A 204 -1.81 7.31 -12.06
N ASP A 205 -2.73 7.68 -12.98
CA ASP A 205 -3.22 9.05 -13.11
C ASP A 205 -4.11 9.50 -11.95
N ALA A 206 -4.79 8.59 -11.29
CA ALA A 206 -5.65 8.90 -10.15
C ALA A 206 -4.87 9.03 -8.83
N ALA A 207 -3.73 8.35 -8.71
CA ALA A 207 -2.94 8.29 -7.49
C ALA A 207 -2.00 9.49 -7.33
N ASP A 208 -1.65 9.81 -6.09
CA ASP A 208 -0.65 10.83 -5.75
C ASP A 208 0.78 10.32 -5.94
N ILE A 209 0.97 9.01 -5.73
CA ILE A 209 2.25 8.32 -5.80
C ILE A 209 2.06 7.02 -6.57
N ALA A 210 2.99 6.67 -7.45
CA ALA A 210 3.03 5.37 -8.11
C ALA A 210 4.28 4.59 -7.68
N LEU A 211 4.11 3.29 -7.42
CA LEU A 211 5.20 2.34 -7.16
C LEU A 211 5.52 1.60 -8.45
N VAL A 212 6.61 1.96 -9.11
CA VAL A 212 6.95 1.51 -10.47
C VAL A 212 7.38 0.04 -10.52
N ASP A 213 8.14 -0.41 -9.52
CA ASP A 213 8.76 -1.74 -9.51
C ASP A 213 7.92 -2.83 -8.81
N ASP A 214 6.68 -2.52 -8.44
CA ASP A 214 5.76 -3.41 -7.68
C ASP A 214 6.36 -4.04 -6.41
N GLU A 215 7.43 -3.46 -5.88
CA GLU A 215 8.12 -3.95 -4.70
C GLU A 215 7.48 -3.39 -3.42
N VAL A 216 6.35 -3.97 -3.01
CA VAL A 216 5.56 -3.55 -1.83
C VAL A 216 6.40 -3.42 -0.54
N LYS A 217 7.55 -4.09 -0.46
CA LYS A 217 8.48 -3.99 0.68
C LYS A 217 9.01 -2.57 0.92
N GLU A 218 9.02 -1.72 -0.11
CA GLU A 218 9.52 -0.35 -0.02
C GLU A 218 8.48 0.64 0.55
N LEU A 219 7.20 0.23 0.62
CA LEU A 219 6.15 1.10 1.16
C LEU A 219 6.45 1.60 2.58
N PRO A 220 6.85 0.78 3.58
CA PRO A 220 7.19 1.27 4.91
C PRO A 220 8.33 2.28 4.90
N HIS A 221 9.32 2.14 3.99
CA HIS A 221 10.39 3.10 3.81
C HIS A 221 9.85 4.48 3.41
N LEU A 222 8.92 4.53 2.46
CA LEU A 222 8.30 5.77 1.99
C LEU A 222 7.60 6.53 3.12
N PHE A 223 6.83 5.83 3.96
CA PHE A 223 6.15 6.42 5.12
C PHE A 223 7.15 6.93 6.17
N ALA A 224 8.17 6.15 6.48
CA ALA A 224 9.22 6.54 7.40
C ALA A 224 10.02 7.75 6.87
N LEU A 225 10.32 7.78 5.56
CA LEU A 225 10.96 8.90 4.86
C LEU A 225 10.13 10.17 4.97
N SER A 226 8.82 10.09 4.73
CA SER A 226 7.89 11.22 4.81
C SER A 226 7.86 11.81 6.22
N ARG A 227 7.77 10.98 7.26
CA ARG A 227 7.83 11.41 8.66
C ARG A 227 9.18 12.04 9.00
N ARG A 228 10.28 11.47 8.51
CA ARG A 228 11.62 12.03 8.72
C ARG A 228 11.82 13.35 8.00
N MET A 229 11.29 13.48 6.78
CA MET A 229 11.26 14.72 6.01
C MET A 229 10.57 15.82 6.80
N MET A 230 9.39 15.57 7.34
CA MET A 230 8.66 16.56 8.15
C MET A 230 9.42 16.97 9.40
N LYS A 231 10.03 16.04 10.12
CA LYS A 231 10.91 16.37 11.27
C LYS A 231 12.06 17.28 10.87
N LYS A 232 12.68 17.05 9.70
CA LYS A 232 13.76 17.91 9.19
C LYS A 232 13.25 19.30 8.77
N ILE A 233 12.06 19.38 8.16
CA ILE A 233 11.43 20.67 7.82
C ILE A 233 11.20 21.49 9.08
N HIS A 234 10.57 20.91 10.10
CA HIS A 234 10.33 21.60 11.37
C HIS A 234 11.61 22.02 12.06
N PHE A 235 12.63 21.15 12.09
CA PHE A 235 13.93 21.49 12.66
C PHE A 235 14.59 22.66 11.91
N ASN A 236 14.64 22.59 10.58
CA ASN A 236 15.25 23.63 9.76
C ASN A 236 14.53 24.98 9.91
N LEU A 237 13.20 24.96 9.96
CA LEU A 237 12.39 26.16 10.18
C LEU A 237 12.64 26.78 11.55
N SER A 238 12.60 25.96 12.61
CA SER A 238 12.86 26.42 13.98
C SER A 238 14.28 26.97 14.12
N PHE A 239 15.27 26.29 13.56
CA PHE A 239 16.66 26.73 13.54
C PHE A 239 16.81 28.09 12.84
N SER A 240 16.22 28.25 11.65
CA SER A 240 16.30 29.51 10.89
C SER A 240 15.61 30.65 11.62
N MET A 241 14.45 30.40 12.23
CA MET A 241 13.74 31.43 13.03
C MET A 241 14.55 31.85 14.24
N LEU A 242 15.12 30.90 14.97
CA LEU A 242 15.94 31.17 16.15
C LEU A 242 17.20 31.96 15.76
N LEU A 243 17.88 31.57 14.68
CA LEU A 243 19.08 32.24 14.18
C LEU A 243 18.77 33.71 13.81
N ASN A 244 17.68 33.91 13.05
CA ASN A 244 17.27 35.28 12.66
C ASN A 244 16.87 36.12 13.85
N PHE A 245 16.13 35.57 14.82
CA PHE A 245 15.76 36.27 16.04
C PHE A 245 17.00 36.68 16.84
N ALA A 246 17.96 35.76 17.03
CA ALA A 246 19.21 36.07 17.71
C ALA A 246 20.03 37.17 16.98
N ALA A 247 20.09 37.09 15.64
CA ALA A 247 20.77 38.13 14.83
C ALA A 247 20.13 39.51 14.99
N ILE A 248 18.78 39.60 15.02
CA ILE A 248 18.06 40.87 15.25
C ILE A 248 18.39 41.45 16.62
N VAL A 249 18.32 40.62 17.68
CA VAL A 249 18.66 41.09 19.06
C VAL A 249 20.10 41.61 19.14
N LEU A 250 21.06 40.89 18.56
CA LEU A 250 22.46 41.27 18.54
C LEU A 250 22.69 42.53 17.69
N ALA A 251 21.95 42.75 16.64
CA ALA A 251 22.00 43.99 15.85
C ALA A 251 21.42 45.17 16.61
N MET A 252 20.33 45.01 17.36
CA MET A 252 19.72 46.04 18.19
C MET A 252 20.64 46.50 19.32
N THR A 253 21.46 45.61 19.87
CA THR A 253 22.45 45.92 20.90
C THR A 253 23.75 46.53 20.34
N GLY A 254 23.88 46.66 19.00
CA GLY A 254 25.08 47.17 18.35
C GLY A 254 26.27 46.19 18.31
N ILE A 255 26.08 44.94 18.78
CA ILE A 255 27.14 43.92 18.81
C ILE A 255 27.36 43.36 17.40
N LEU A 256 26.28 43.21 16.62
CA LEU A 256 26.34 42.61 15.27
C LEU A 256 26.36 43.73 14.22
N ASN A 257 27.45 43.79 13.45
CA ASN A 257 27.49 44.68 12.30
C ASN A 257 26.82 44.05 11.06
N PRO A 258 26.35 44.82 10.06
CA PRO A 258 25.63 44.34 8.91
C PRO A 258 26.38 43.25 8.10
N VAL A 259 27.70 43.34 7.99
CA VAL A 259 28.52 42.37 7.23
C VAL A 259 28.54 41.02 7.91
N ILE A 260 28.73 41.00 9.23
CA ILE A 260 28.72 39.75 10.02
C ILE A 260 27.29 39.15 10.02
N GLY A 261 26.25 40.01 10.12
CA GLY A 261 24.86 39.58 10.04
C GLY A 261 24.55 38.86 8.72
N ALA A 262 24.99 39.40 7.59
CA ALA A 262 24.84 38.79 6.29
C ALA A 262 25.60 37.45 6.19
N LEU A 263 26.80 37.34 6.74
CA LEU A 263 27.56 36.09 6.78
C LEU A 263 26.84 34.99 7.61
N VAL A 264 26.35 35.36 8.79
CA VAL A 264 25.60 34.41 9.66
C VAL A 264 24.36 33.91 8.96
N HIS A 265 23.59 34.77 8.31
CA HIS A 265 22.39 34.37 7.54
C HIS A 265 22.74 33.42 6.40
N ASN A 266 23.79 33.70 5.61
CA ASN A 266 24.23 32.85 4.51
C ASN A 266 24.72 31.48 5.02
N CYS A 267 25.52 31.46 6.09
CA CYS A 267 25.95 30.20 6.71
C CYS A 267 24.77 29.37 7.22
N GLY A 268 23.77 30.02 7.83
CA GLY A 268 22.52 29.35 8.24
C GLY A 268 21.76 28.73 7.08
N SER A 269 21.67 29.45 5.94
CA SER A 269 21.03 28.93 4.73
C SER A 269 21.77 27.71 4.15
N VAL A 270 23.10 27.77 4.07
CA VAL A 270 23.93 26.65 3.63
C VAL A 270 23.75 25.42 4.55
N PHE A 271 23.74 25.64 5.87
CA PHE A 271 23.48 24.59 6.84
C PHE A 271 22.14 23.87 6.60
N VAL A 272 21.05 24.64 6.39
CA VAL A 272 19.71 24.10 6.11
C VAL A 272 19.70 23.26 4.83
N ILE A 273 20.39 23.71 3.77
CA ILE A 273 20.52 22.98 2.51
C ILE A 273 21.24 21.65 2.73
N ILE A 274 22.40 21.68 3.38
CA ILE A 274 23.20 20.47 3.68
C ILE A 274 22.41 19.49 4.55
N ASN A 275 21.77 20.00 5.63
CA ASN A 275 20.94 19.16 6.50
C ASN A 275 19.79 18.49 5.75
N SER A 276 19.18 19.19 4.78
CA SER A 276 18.13 18.64 3.93
C SER A 276 18.66 17.60 2.94
N ALA A 277 19.87 17.80 2.40
CA ALA A 277 20.49 16.90 1.43
C ALA A 277 20.77 15.50 2.01
N PHE A 278 20.99 15.38 3.32
CA PHE A 278 21.15 14.07 3.98
C PHE A 278 19.94 13.14 3.84
N LEU A 279 18.77 13.63 3.44
CA LEU A 279 17.62 12.78 3.11
C LEU A 279 17.84 11.96 1.84
N LEU A 280 18.66 12.42 0.90
CA LEU A 280 18.92 11.70 -0.36
C LEU A 280 19.53 10.31 -0.18
N GLY A 281 20.38 10.13 0.82
CA GLY A 281 21.06 8.87 1.12
C GLY A 281 20.47 8.12 2.32
N TRP A 282 19.37 8.61 2.88
CA TRP A 282 18.79 7.96 4.04
C TRP A 282 18.06 6.68 3.67
N GLN A 283 18.29 5.63 4.49
CA GLN A 283 17.59 4.36 4.40
C GLN A 283 16.89 4.06 5.72
N TRP A 284 15.69 3.55 5.64
CA TRP A 284 14.96 3.03 6.80
C TRP A 284 15.31 1.56 7.01
N SER A 285 15.51 1.17 8.27
CA SER A 285 15.61 -0.24 8.67
C SER A 285 14.68 -0.47 9.85
N ALA A 286 14.02 -1.63 9.89
CA ALA A 286 13.10 -2.01 10.97
C ALA A 286 13.79 -2.02 12.36
N ASP A 287 15.11 -2.25 12.40
CA ASP A 287 15.91 -2.26 13.64
C ASP A 287 16.17 -0.85 14.22
N SER A 288 15.93 0.20 13.46
CA SER A 288 16.14 1.59 13.89
C SER A 288 14.98 2.18 14.69
N THR A 289 13.94 1.40 14.98
CA THR A 289 12.72 1.84 15.67
C THR A 289 12.62 1.35 17.12
N LYS A 290 13.71 0.74 17.64
CA LYS A 290 13.84 0.35 19.06
C LYS A 290 14.46 1.43 19.90
#